data_28255b8b3bd3972ae81ea377a2b34ef4
#
_entry.id   28255b8b3bd3972ae81ea377a2b34ef4
#
_cell.length_a   1.000
_cell.length_b   1.000
_cell.length_c   1.000
_cell.angle_alpha   90.00
_cell.angle_beta   90.00
_cell.angle_gamma   90.00
#
_symmetry.space_group_name_H-M   'P 1'
#
loop_
_entity.id
_entity.type
_entity.pdbx_description
1 polymer ?
#
loop_
_entity_poly.entity_id
_entity_poly.type
_entity_poly.pdbx_seq_one_letter_code
_entity_poly.pdbx_strand_id
1 'polypeptide(L)'
;QDILLEVNGQPVNARFPEELAPLRKRISDLPVGSQVSLKLRRGKDIVTITLPTEKLQSAAGEEAELRAWGLSVRDVTRAYANEKQLDDEDGVVVTSISPGFSAAKADLQEGDVIRAINEKAVTDLESFMEMYRNSTGKKQETVLVQVQRGRTSRPAVMKVSFK
;
A
#
# COMPACT_ATOMS: atom_id res chain seq x y z
N GLN A 1 -0.71 -10.65 27.19
CA GLN A 1 -0.23 -11.29 25.94
C GLN A 1 -1.17 -12.41 25.58
N ASP A 2 -1.60 -12.48 24.32
CA ASP A 2 -2.40 -13.58 23.81
C ASP A 2 -1.48 -14.70 23.32
N ILE A 3 -1.89 -15.95 23.54
CA ILE A 3 -1.17 -17.12 23.04
C ILE A 3 -2.08 -17.82 22.03
N LEU A 4 -1.59 -17.97 20.79
CA LEU A 4 -2.32 -18.68 19.73
C LEU A 4 -2.29 -20.19 20.00
N LEU A 5 -3.46 -20.80 20.09
CA LEU A 5 -3.64 -22.23 20.37
C LEU A 5 -4.01 -23.01 19.11
N GLU A 6 -4.91 -22.47 18.27
CA GLU A 6 -5.40 -23.15 17.07
C GLU A 6 -5.62 -22.13 15.94
N VAL A 7 -5.45 -22.59 14.70
CA VAL A 7 -5.83 -21.89 13.47
C VAL A 7 -6.73 -22.80 12.67
N ASN A 8 -7.96 -22.36 12.39
CA ASN A 8 -9.00 -23.17 11.70
C ASN A 8 -9.18 -24.57 12.32
N GLY A 9 -9.22 -24.66 13.65
CA GLY A 9 -9.36 -25.93 14.39
C GLY A 9 -8.10 -26.80 14.44
N GLN A 10 -7.02 -26.40 13.80
CA GLN A 10 -5.74 -27.14 13.84
C GLN A 10 -4.85 -26.56 14.93
N PRO A 11 -4.31 -27.40 15.84
CA PRO A 11 -3.48 -26.92 16.94
C PRO A 11 -2.16 -26.30 16.45
N VAL A 12 -1.72 -25.30 17.19
CA VAL A 12 -0.42 -24.65 17.01
C VAL A 12 0.52 -25.15 18.12
N ASN A 13 1.55 -25.88 17.74
CA ASN A 13 2.54 -26.44 18.64
C ASN A 13 3.94 -25.85 18.38
N ALA A 14 4.03 -24.52 18.27
CA ALA A 14 5.31 -23.83 18.09
C ALA A 14 5.86 -23.43 19.46
N ARG A 15 6.85 -24.17 19.97
CA ARG A 15 7.57 -23.86 21.21
C ARG A 15 8.89 -23.13 20.95
N PHE A 16 9.47 -23.32 19.77
CA PHE A 16 10.76 -22.76 19.36
C PHE A 16 10.62 -21.92 18.10
N PRO A 17 11.50 -20.92 17.88
CA PRO A 17 11.44 -20.04 16.71
C PRO A 17 11.45 -20.78 15.37
N GLU A 18 12.16 -21.87 15.23
CA GLU A 18 12.23 -22.70 14.03
C GLU A 18 10.91 -23.38 13.67
N GLU A 19 10.04 -23.63 14.66
CA GLU A 19 8.71 -24.21 14.45
C GLU A 19 7.68 -23.19 13.96
N LEU A 20 8.03 -21.90 13.95
CA LEU A 20 7.17 -20.84 13.44
C LEU A 20 7.08 -20.81 11.91
N ALA A 21 8.08 -21.30 11.19
CA ALA A 21 8.10 -21.27 9.74
C ALA A 21 6.94 -22.08 9.11
N PRO A 22 6.64 -23.33 9.52
CA PRO A 22 5.47 -24.07 9.05
C PRO A 22 4.15 -23.38 9.37
N LEU A 23 4.03 -22.75 10.54
CA LEU A 23 2.83 -22.02 10.93
C LEU A 23 2.63 -20.78 10.05
N ARG A 24 3.67 -20.00 9.83
CA ARG A 24 3.63 -18.83 8.94
C ARG A 24 3.23 -19.23 7.52
N LYS A 25 3.84 -20.32 6.98
CA LYS A 25 3.46 -20.84 5.67
C LYS A 25 1.98 -21.22 5.62
N ARG A 26 1.47 -21.95 6.61
CA ARG A 26 0.06 -22.35 6.68
C ARG A 26 -0.89 -21.15 6.69
N ILE A 27 -0.52 -20.07 7.37
CA ILE A 27 -1.33 -18.84 7.41
C ILE A 27 -1.26 -18.12 6.06
N SER A 28 -0.08 -18.03 5.44
CA SER A 28 0.10 -17.36 4.15
C SER A 28 -0.52 -18.12 2.96
N ASP A 29 -0.73 -19.43 3.08
CA ASP A 29 -1.38 -20.25 2.06
C ASP A 29 -2.92 -20.13 2.10
N LEU A 30 -3.50 -19.42 3.08
CA LEU A 30 -4.95 -19.18 3.15
C LEU A 30 -5.39 -18.24 2.01
N PRO A 31 -6.53 -18.54 1.34
CA PRO A 31 -7.05 -17.65 0.30
C PRO A 31 -7.36 -16.26 0.85
N VAL A 32 -6.99 -15.22 0.11
CA VAL A 32 -7.33 -13.83 0.45
C VAL A 32 -8.84 -13.64 0.47
N GLY A 33 -9.37 -12.92 1.47
CA GLY A 33 -10.81 -12.72 1.69
C GLY A 33 -11.51 -13.89 2.38
N SER A 34 -10.79 -14.99 2.69
CA SER A 34 -11.38 -16.09 3.45
C SER A 34 -11.47 -15.77 4.95
N GLN A 35 -12.41 -16.40 5.65
CA GLN A 35 -12.51 -16.28 7.10
C GLN A 35 -11.54 -17.25 7.79
N VAL A 36 -10.72 -16.76 8.70
CA VAL A 36 -9.85 -17.57 9.54
C VAL A 36 -10.31 -17.53 11.00
N SER A 37 -10.48 -18.72 11.60
CA SER A 37 -10.82 -18.86 13.02
C SER A 37 -9.53 -19.06 13.82
N LEU A 38 -9.30 -18.18 14.80
CA LEU A 38 -8.17 -18.23 15.71
C LEU A 38 -8.65 -18.51 17.12
N LYS A 39 -8.13 -19.55 17.76
CA LYS A 39 -8.36 -19.83 19.17
C LYS A 39 -7.16 -19.35 19.98
N LEU A 40 -7.41 -18.45 20.89
CA LEU A 40 -6.40 -17.76 21.68
C LEU A 40 -6.60 -18.03 23.17
N ARG A 41 -5.50 -18.06 23.91
CA ARG A 41 -5.53 -17.97 25.37
C ARG A 41 -5.12 -16.56 25.78
N ARG A 42 -6.06 -15.86 26.42
CA ARG A 42 -5.89 -14.53 26.99
C ARG A 42 -5.92 -14.60 28.50
N GLY A 43 -4.76 -14.62 29.13
CA GLY A 43 -4.64 -14.88 30.54
C GLY A 43 -5.13 -16.29 30.90
N LYS A 44 -6.26 -16.39 31.59
CA LYS A 44 -6.91 -17.68 31.96
C LYS A 44 -8.05 -18.09 31.03
N ASP A 45 -8.50 -17.19 30.16
CA ASP A 45 -9.66 -17.40 29.31
C ASP A 45 -9.24 -17.90 27.91
N ILE A 46 -10.10 -18.72 27.32
CA ILE A 46 -9.98 -19.16 25.93
C ILE A 46 -10.99 -18.37 25.10
N VAL A 47 -10.49 -17.67 24.09
CA VAL A 47 -11.28 -16.82 23.19
C VAL A 47 -11.12 -17.33 21.77
N THR A 48 -12.23 -17.45 21.04
CA THR A 48 -12.20 -17.71 19.59
C THR A 48 -12.60 -16.43 18.87
N ILE A 49 -11.76 -16.01 17.93
CA ILE A 49 -12.01 -14.85 17.07
C ILE A 49 -11.98 -15.30 15.61
N THR A 50 -12.83 -14.68 14.80
CA THR A 50 -12.85 -14.92 13.34
C THR A 50 -12.50 -13.62 12.63
N LEU A 51 -11.52 -13.69 11.74
CA LEU A 51 -10.99 -12.53 10.99
C LEU A 51 -10.97 -12.85 9.49
N PRO A 52 -11.24 -11.89 8.62
CA PRO A 52 -10.97 -12.07 7.20
C PRO A 52 -9.44 -12.07 6.96
N THR A 53 -9.01 -12.88 6.00
CA THR A 53 -7.63 -12.83 5.51
C THR A 53 -7.50 -11.69 4.51
N GLU A 54 -6.43 -10.93 4.63
CA GLU A 54 -6.07 -9.87 3.70
C GLU A 54 -4.76 -10.21 2.98
N LYS A 55 -4.55 -9.64 1.80
CA LYS A 55 -3.26 -9.78 1.10
C LYS A 55 -2.17 -9.17 1.98
N LEU A 56 -1.14 -9.97 2.29
CA LEU A 56 0.03 -9.43 3.00
C LEU A 56 0.68 -8.37 2.12
N GLN A 57 0.57 -7.11 2.54
CA GLN A 57 1.33 -6.05 1.88
C GLN A 57 2.82 -6.31 2.08
N SER A 58 3.58 -6.23 0.99
CA SER A 58 5.04 -6.17 1.09
C SER A 58 5.41 -5.01 2.02
N ALA A 59 6.37 -5.21 2.92
CA ALA A 59 6.83 -4.11 3.78
C ALA A 59 7.35 -2.91 2.96
N ALA A 60 7.79 -3.15 1.72
CA ALA A 60 8.20 -2.14 0.77
C ALA A 60 7.06 -1.61 -0.11
N GLY A 61 5.88 -2.29 -0.18
CA GLY A 61 4.82 -2.02 -1.15
C GLY A 61 5.14 -2.59 -2.54
N GLU A 62 4.12 -2.66 -3.41
CA GLU A 62 4.33 -2.91 -4.84
C GLU A 62 4.75 -1.59 -5.51
N GLU A 63 5.72 -1.63 -6.41
CA GLU A 63 6.23 -0.45 -7.13
C GLU A 63 5.82 -0.49 -8.59
N ALA A 64 5.42 0.65 -9.15
CA ALA A 64 5.06 0.81 -10.54
C ALA A 64 5.83 1.97 -11.18
N GLU A 65 6.41 1.73 -12.37
CA GLU A 65 7.05 2.74 -13.19
C GLU A 65 6.03 3.39 -14.16
N LEU A 66 5.97 4.71 -14.16
CA LEU A 66 5.04 5.51 -14.95
C LEU A 66 5.79 6.31 -15.99
N ARG A 67 6.14 5.65 -17.09
CA ARG A 67 7.01 6.22 -18.13
C ARG A 67 6.50 7.52 -18.75
N ALA A 68 5.17 7.63 -18.99
CA ALA A 68 4.60 8.83 -19.59
C ALA A 68 4.72 10.06 -18.69
N TRP A 69 4.73 9.88 -17.37
CA TRP A 69 4.89 10.96 -16.40
C TRP A 69 6.32 11.12 -15.90
N GLY A 70 7.15 10.08 -16.06
CA GLY A 70 8.55 10.05 -15.65
C GLY A 70 8.72 9.97 -14.14
N LEU A 71 7.97 9.07 -13.49
CA LEU A 71 8.11 8.80 -12.06
C LEU A 71 7.82 7.32 -11.75
N SER A 72 8.32 6.83 -10.63
CA SER A 72 7.88 5.57 -10.03
C SER A 72 7.14 5.86 -8.74
N VAL A 73 6.16 5.01 -8.42
CA VAL A 73 5.36 5.10 -7.22
C VAL A 73 5.18 3.73 -6.58
N ARG A 74 4.88 3.71 -5.29
CA ARG A 74 4.47 2.50 -4.56
C ARG A 74 3.34 2.82 -3.59
N ASP A 75 2.67 1.79 -3.07
CA ASP A 75 1.69 1.96 -2.01
C ASP A 75 2.28 2.66 -0.78
N VAL A 76 1.46 3.46 -0.12
CA VAL A 76 1.73 3.93 1.23
C VAL A 76 1.47 2.77 2.17
N THR A 77 2.52 2.09 2.62
CA THR A 77 2.39 1.01 3.60
C THR A 77 2.23 1.58 5.01
N ARG A 78 1.65 0.77 5.90
CA ARG A 78 1.52 1.14 7.32
C ARG A 78 2.85 1.48 7.98
N ALA A 79 3.91 0.76 7.61
CA ALA A 79 5.26 1.04 8.09
C ALA A 79 5.74 2.43 7.64
N TYR A 80 5.50 2.78 6.36
CA TYR A 80 5.85 4.09 5.81
C TYR A 80 4.99 5.20 6.43
N ALA A 81 3.68 4.99 6.58
CA ALA A 81 2.78 5.97 7.21
C ALA A 81 3.21 6.28 8.64
N ASN A 82 3.55 5.26 9.43
CA ASN A 82 4.05 5.43 10.80
C ASN A 82 5.39 6.17 10.83
N GLU A 83 6.35 5.81 9.95
CA GLU A 83 7.67 6.47 9.86
C GLU A 83 7.53 7.96 9.51
N LYS A 84 6.65 8.28 8.56
CA LYS A 84 6.42 9.65 8.08
C LYS A 84 5.35 10.41 8.84
N GLN A 85 4.74 9.80 9.86
CA GLN A 85 3.66 10.39 10.67
C GLN A 85 2.49 10.88 9.81
N LEU A 86 2.08 10.05 8.83
CA LEU A 86 0.90 10.28 8.03
C LEU A 86 -0.35 9.87 8.82
N ASP A 87 -1.47 10.54 8.55
CA ASP A 87 -2.73 10.29 9.26
C ASP A 87 -3.39 8.97 8.85
N ASP A 88 -3.09 8.49 7.63
CA ASP A 88 -3.64 7.28 7.03
C ASP A 88 -2.65 6.63 6.04
N GLU A 89 -3.07 5.53 5.42
CA GLU A 89 -2.32 4.76 4.42
C GLU A 89 -2.79 5.05 2.98
N ASP A 90 -3.71 6.01 2.78
CA ASP A 90 -4.23 6.34 1.46
C ASP A 90 -3.16 6.97 0.56
N GLY A 91 -3.27 6.73 -0.75
CA GLY A 91 -2.40 7.32 -1.74
C GLY A 91 -1.20 6.45 -2.13
N VAL A 92 -0.34 7.03 -2.94
CA VAL A 92 0.91 6.41 -3.39
C VAL A 92 2.09 7.34 -3.13
N VAL A 93 3.22 6.77 -2.70
CA VAL A 93 4.46 7.54 -2.48
C VAL A 93 5.33 7.51 -3.72
N VAL A 94 5.86 8.65 -4.10
CA VAL A 94 6.84 8.79 -5.18
C VAL A 94 8.18 8.22 -4.73
N THR A 95 8.69 7.22 -5.45
CA THR A 95 9.96 6.53 -5.14
C THR A 95 11.11 7.00 -6.00
N SER A 96 10.83 7.45 -7.23
CA SER A 96 11.84 8.04 -8.10
C SER A 96 11.24 9.03 -9.10
N ILE A 97 12.04 9.96 -9.59
CA ILE A 97 11.64 10.94 -10.61
C ILE A 97 12.71 11.02 -11.68
N SER A 98 12.27 10.90 -12.94
CA SER A 98 13.14 11.04 -14.12
C SER A 98 13.27 12.52 -14.51
N PRO A 99 14.49 13.07 -14.54
CA PRO A 99 14.72 14.45 -14.94
C PRO A 99 14.18 14.75 -16.35
N GLY A 100 13.58 15.93 -16.53
CA GLY A 100 13.07 16.38 -17.83
C GLY A 100 11.66 15.91 -18.19
N PHE A 101 11.09 14.98 -17.42
CA PHE A 101 9.71 14.52 -17.58
C PHE A 101 8.69 15.42 -16.87
N SER A 102 7.42 15.09 -17.03
CA SER A 102 6.30 15.90 -16.55
C SER A 102 6.28 16.04 -15.03
N ALA A 103 6.59 14.97 -14.31
CA ALA A 103 6.64 14.98 -12.85
C ALA A 103 7.73 15.92 -12.32
N ALA A 104 8.95 15.85 -12.88
CA ALA A 104 10.05 16.75 -12.52
C ALA A 104 9.72 18.22 -12.80
N LYS A 105 9.08 18.51 -13.95
CA LYS A 105 8.68 19.86 -14.34
C LYS A 105 7.56 20.42 -13.45
N ALA A 106 6.77 19.56 -12.84
CA ALA A 106 5.73 19.92 -11.87
C ALA A 106 6.24 20.02 -10.43
N ASP A 107 7.57 19.94 -10.22
CA ASP A 107 8.23 20.00 -8.91
C ASP A 107 7.77 18.88 -7.94
N LEU A 108 7.43 17.69 -8.48
CA LEU A 108 7.29 16.52 -7.66
C LEU A 108 8.68 16.06 -7.17
N GLN A 109 8.72 15.49 -5.99
CA GLN A 109 9.96 15.00 -5.36
C GLN A 109 9.77 13.59 -4.82
N GLU A 110 10.88 12.87 -4.66
CA GLU A 110 10.87 11.59 -3.96
C GLU A 110 10.39 11.77 -2.52
N GLY A 111 9.52 10.86 -2.08
CA GLY A 111 8.85 10.95 -0.78
C GLY A 111 7.55 11.77 -0.77
N ASP A 112 7.19 12.43 -1.86
CA ASP A 112 5.85 13.01 -2.00
C ASP A 112 4.79 11.91 -2.02
N VAL A 113 3.66 12.14 -1.37
CA VAL A 113 2.49 11.25 -1.42
C VAL A 113 1.44 11.87 -2.32
N ILE A 114 1.05 11.17 -3.38
CA ILE A 114 -0.04 11.60 -4.27
C ILE A 114 -1.36 11.11 -3.67
N ARG A 115 -2.22 12.05 -3.31
CA ARG A 115 -3.51 11.83 -2.64
C ARG A 115 -4.71 11.90 -3.58
N ALA A 116 -4.60 12.61 -4.69
CA ALA A 116 -5.67 12.69 -5.68
C ALA A 116 -5.13 13.00 -7.08
N ILE A 117 -5.87 12.58 -8.10
CA ILE A 117 -5.64 12.87 -9.51
C ILE A 117 -6.93 13.44 -10.10
N ASN A 118 -6.89 14.64 -10.68
CA ASN A 118 -8.06 15.31 -11.25
C ASN A 118 -9.26 15.28 -10.29
N GLU A 119 -9.03 15.67 -9.03
CA GLU A 119 -10.01 15.72 -7.92
C GLU A 119 -10.55 14.37 -7.44
N LYS A 120 -10.11 13.26 -8.03
CA LYS A 120 -10.44 11.91 -7.59
C LYS A 120 -9.40 11.42 -6.59
N ALA A 121 -9.88 10.96 -5.42
CA ALA A 121 -9.01 10.42 -4.38
C ALA A 121 -8.27 9.16 -4.86
N VAL A 122 -7.01 9.05 -4.50
CA VAL A 122 -6.17 7.87 -4.67
C VAL A 122 -6.11 7.17 -3.32
N THR A 123 -6.57 5.93 -3.24
CA THR A 123 -6.54 5.12 -2.02
C THR A 123 -5.34 4.19 -1.96
N ASP A 124 -4.94 3.68 -3.12
CA ASP A 124 -3.89 2.66 -3.27
C ASP A 124 -3.27 2.70 -4.66
N LEU A 125 -2.27 1.84 -4.90
CA LEU A 125 -1.59 1.74 -6.18
C LEU A 125 -2.53 1.28 -7.32
N GLU A 126 -3.51 0.42 -7.03
CA GLU A 126 -4.45 -0.07 -8.04
C GLU A 126 -5.35 1.05 -8.55
N SER A 127 -5.98 1.82 -7.66
CA SER A 127 -6.79 2.99 -7.99
C SER A 127 -5.98 4.05 -8.73
N PHE A 128 -4.74 4.29 -8.30
CA PHE A 128 -3.82 5.19 -8.97
C PHE A 128 -3.50 4.73 -10.40
N MET A 129 -3.19 3.43 -10.60
CA MET A 129 -2.87 2.87 -11.92
C MET A 129 -4.05 2.91 -12.86
N GLU A 130 -5.28 2.74 -12.36
CA GLU A 130 -6.49 2.92 -13.16
C GLU A 130 -6.61 4.37 -13.66
N MET A 131 -6.41 5.36 -12.78
CA MET A 131 -6.44 6.78 -13.15
C MET A 131 -5.33 7.14 -14.14
N TYR A 132 -4.11 6.59 -13.94
CA TYR A 132 -2.98 6.77 -14.86
C TYR A 132 -3.30 6.22 -16.26
N ARG A 133 -3.82 4.97 -16.34
CA ARG A 133 -4.21 4.35 -17.63
C ARG A 133 -5.30 5.14 -18.33
N ASN A 134 -6.31 5.62 -17.57
CA ASN A 134 -7.37 6.46 -18.11
C ASN A 134 -6.83 7.81 -18.66
N SER A 135 -5.92 8.45 -17.93
CA SER A 135 -5.29 9.71 -18.36
C SER A 135 -4.45 9.52 -19.62
N THR A 136 -3.61 8.48 -19.65
CA THR A 136 -2.75 8.19 -20.80
C THR A 136 -3.53 7.70 -22.00
N GLY A 137 -4.55 6.85 -21.80
CA GLY A 137 -5.42 6.37 -22.87
C GLY A 137 -6.22 7.48 -23.56
N LYS A 138 -6.62 8.50 -22.80
CA LYS A 138 -7.29 9.71 -23.31
C LYS A 138 -6.29 10.78 -23.78
N LYS A 139 -4.99 10.52 -23.72
CA LYS A 139 -3.91 11.47 -24.05
C LYS A 139 -4.12 12.84 -23.37
N GLN A 140 -4.45 12.83 -22.08
CA GLN A 140 -4.61 14.06 -21.32
C GLN A 140 -3.29 14.80 -21.21
N GLU A 141 -3.18 15.97 -21.84
CA GLU A 141 -1.98 16.81 -21.82
C GLU A 141 -1.77 17.52 -20.48
N THR A 142 -2.82 17.63 -19.68
CA THR A 142 -2.76 18.29 -18.36
C THR A 142 -3.41 17.39 -17.32
N VAL A 143 -2.67 17.10 -16.25
CA VAL A 143 -3.10 16.29 -15.11
C VAL A 143 -2.87 17.07 -13.83
N LEU A 144 -3.94 17.30 -13.07
CA LEU A 144 -3.86 17.90 -11.74
C LEU A 144 -3.62 16.79 -10.71
N VAL A 145 -2.58 16.91 -9.92
CA VAL A 145 -2.29 15.99 -8.80
C VAL A 145 -2.29 16.75 -7.48
N GLN A 146 -2.93 16.17 -6.47
CA GLN A 146 -2.85 16.67 -5.10
C GLN A 146 -1.73 15.91 -4.40
N VAL A 147 -0.72 16.65 -3.95
CA VAL A 147 0.50 16.11 -3.40
C VAL A 147 0.64 16.50 -1.94
N GLN A 148 0.94 15.54 -1.08
CA GLN A 148 1.31 15.78 0.31
C GLN A 148 2.83 15.61 0.47
N ARG A 149 3.49 16.65 0.96
CA ARG A 149 4.92 16.67 1.32
C ARG A 149 5.04 16.95 2.82
N GLY A 150 5.35 15.90 3.59
CA GLY A 150 5.27 15.97 5.04
C GLY A 150 3.83 16.27 5.50
N ARG A 151 3.63 17.39 6.21
CA ARG A 151 2.31 17.83 6.66
C ARG A 151 1.62 18.84 5.73
N THR A 152 2.27 19.20 4.63
CA THR A 152 1.73 20.21 3.70
C THR A 152 1.14 19.54 2.48
N SER A 153 -0.10 19.91 2.16
CA SER A 153 -0.77 19.48 0.93
C SER A 153 -0.76 20.62 -0.09
N ARG A 154 -0.42 20.30 -1.35
CA ARG A 154 -0.39 21.26 -2.44
C ARG A 154 -0.88 20.66 -3.75
N PRO A 155 -1.53 21.42 -4.62
CA PRO A 155 -1.76 21.00 -6.00
C PRO A 155 -0.48 21.12 -6.82
N ALA A 156 -0.29 20.19 -7.77
CA ALA A 156 0.72 20.27 -8.81
C ALA A 156 0.08 19.96 -10.16
N VAL A 157 0.46 20.71 -11.18
CA VAL A 157 -0.06 20.53 -12.54
C VAL A 157 1.03 19.92 -13.41
N MET A 158 0.81 18.68 -13.85
CA MET A 158 1.71 18.01 -14.78
C MET A 158 1.26 18.25 -16.22
N LYS A 159 2.18 18.75 -17.05
CA LYS A 159 1.97 18.82 -18.51
C LYS A 159 2.62 17.60 -19.15
N VAL A 160 1.80 16.68 -19.63
CA VAL A 160 2.22 15.40 -20.19
C VAL A 160 2.31 15.53 -21.72
N SER A 161 3.46 15.17 -22.29
CA SER A 161 3.66 15.16 -23.74
C SER A 161 3.64 13.72 -24.24
N PHE A 162 2.69 13.39 -25.08
CA PHE A 162 2.61 12.10 -25.76
C PHE A 162 3.31 12.24 -27.12
N LYS A 163 4.53 11.75 -27.20
CA LYS A 163 5.26 11.63 -28.49
C LYS A 163 4.96 10.29 -29.14
#